data_73c3e13df5f59d4efecdefb157510cb2
#
_entry.id   73c3e13df5f59d4efecdefb157510cb2
#
_cell.length_a   1.000
_cell.length_b   1.000
_cell.length_c   1.000
_cell.angle_alpha   90.00
_cell.angle_beta   90.00
_cell.angle_gamma   90.00
#
_symmetry.space_group_name_H-M   'P 1'
#
loop_
_entity.id
_entity.type
_entity.pdbx_description
1 polymer ?
#
loop_
_entity_poly.entity_id
_entity_poly.type
_entity_poly.pdbx_seq_one_letter_code
_entity_poly.pdbx_strand_id
1 'polypeptide(L)'
;NRHYTFSNEEGLQALRQFLISKGSSFKVVFELTSTYSRSLEELCLDLGIPFVAINPRAIHHLRNLEQIRSKSDKSDSQLLYIYGKMDHAGKSAPKDALARKVSCALALYGIVQRNRIALQGALDALRHEPLLPEDFLKLLEDEIGHLLSLEKEILRRTEEIIVEGGQKETLKLLRSVPGIGVVLALHLYALFVTFPNANRKEIVALVGMDAIDKKSGTSVYSKPHISKRGNRRLRKTLFQVTLSAARYNPKVKALYMRLKAAGKPDKVTRIVAARKLLLIAFAIYKSGKPFV
;
A
#
# COMPACT_ATOMS: atom_id res chain seq x y z
N ASN A 1 10.65 -2.79 -34.82
CA ASN A 1 10.88 -2.56 -33.39
C ASN A 1 12.35 -2.20 -33.16
N ARG A 2 12.63 -1.01 -32.67
CA ARG A 2 13.97 -0.59 -32.27
C ARG A 2 14.09 -0.73 -30.76
N HIS A 3 15.22 -1.24 -30.25
CA HIS A 3 15.52 -1.37 -28.84
C HIS A 3 16.54 -0.30 -28.43
N TYR A 4 16.26 0.42 -27.36
CA TYR A 4 17.13 1.45 -26.79
C TYR A 4 17.31 1.14 -25.30
N THR A 5 18.50 1.35 -24.77
CA THR A 5 18.82 1.19 -23.36
C THR A 5 19.22 2.53 -22.76
N PHE A 6 18.66 2.86 -21.61
CA PHE A 6 18.97 4.07 -20.85
C PHE A 6 19.39 3.67 -19.44
N SER A 7 20.52 4.19 -18.95
CA SER A 7 20.97 3.99 -17.58
C SER A 7 20.19 4.88 -16.57
N ASN A 8 20.20 4.51 -15.28
CA ASN A 8 19.21 5.07 -14.33
C ASN A 8 19.32 6.57 -14.04
N GLU A 9 20.48 7.20 -14.04
CA GLU A 9 20.61 8.63 -13.70
C GLU A 9 20.85 9.51 -14.92
N GLU A 10 21.91 9.26 -15.68
CA GLU A 10 22.15 9.98 -16.94
C GLU A 10 21.15 9.60 -18.03
N GLY A 11 20.62 8.37 -17.97
CA GLY A 11 19.66 7.85 -18.90
C GLY A 11 18.28 8.51 -18.86
N LEU A 12 17.88 9.11 -17.74
CA LEU A 12 16.58 9.78 -17.66
C LEU A 12 16.56 11.06 -18.49
N GLN A 13 17.66 11.81 -18.55
CA GLN A 13 17.79 12.97 -19.41
C GLN A 13 17.85 12.58 -20.90
N ALA A 14 18.62 11.55 -21.23
CA ALA A 14 18.66 11.02 -22.59
C ALA A 14 17.29 10.49 -23.03
N LEU A 15 16.56 9.80 -22.15
CA LEU A 15 15.18 9.38 -22.40
C LEU A 15 14.24 10.58 -22.59
N ARG A 16 14.39 11.66 -21.82
CA ARG A 16 13.61 12.89 -21.99
C ARG A 16 13.79 13.48 -23.39
N GLN A 17 15.04 13.64 -23.83
CA GLN A 17 15.35 14.13 -25.18
C GLN A 17 14.81 13.21 -26.25
N PHE A 18 14.96 11.91 -26.08
CA PHE A 18 14.41 10.90 -26.99
C PHE A 18 12.89 10.99 -27.10
N LEU A 19 12.16 11.12 -25.99
CA LEU A 19 10.71 11.25 -25.98
C LEU A 19 10.25 12.54 -26.67
N ILE A 20 10.92 13.66 -26.41
CA ILE A 20 10.66 14.95 -27.08
C ILE A 20 10.85 14.82 -28.61
N SER A 21 11.93 14.13 -29.05
CA SER A 21 12.22 13.95 -30.48
C SER A 21 11.16 13.12 -31.22
N LYS A 22 10.29 12.37 -30.52
CA LYS A 22 9.25 11.53 -31.12
C LYS A 22 7.91 12.25 -31.35
N GLY A 23 7.78 13.50 -30.91
CA GLY A 23 6.54 14.26 -31.04
C GLY A 23 5.50 13.85 -29.98
N SER A 24 4.22 14.12 -30.24
CA SER A 24 3.14 13.96 -29.22
C SER A 24 2.16 12.81 -29.48
N SER A 25 2.37 12.01 -30.53
CA SER A 25 1.39 10.99 -30.98
C SER A 25 1.64 9.58 -30.45
N PHE A 26 2.15 9.43 -29.24
CA PHE A 26 2.42 8.13 -28.63
C PHE A 26 2.04 8.10 -27.15
N LYS A 27 1.97 6.91 -26.55
CA LYS A 27 1.85 6.69 -25.12
C LYS A 27 3.01 5.86 -24.60
N VAL A 28 3.45 6.13 -23.39
CA VAL A 28 4.50 5.35 -22.70
C VAL A 28 3.83 4.26 -21.88
N VAL A 29 4.34 3.04 -22.00
CA VAL A 29 3.83 1.88 -21.24
C VAL A 29 4.98 1.27 -20.47
N PHE A 30 4.83 1.12 -19.15
CA PHE A 30 5.89 0.58 -18.30
C PHE A 30 5.33 -0.22 -17.12
N GLU A 31 6.19 -1.09 -16.59
CA GLU A 31 5.87 -1.88 -15.39
C GLU A 31 6.13 -1.06 -14.13
N LEU A 32 5.24 -1.18 -13.14
CA LEU A 32 5.40 -0.57 -11.82
C LEU A 32 6.48 -1.32 -11.01
N THR A 33 7.73 -0.87 -11.14
CA THR A 33 8.89 -1.43 -10.44
C THR A 33 9.37 -0.50 -9.33
N SER A 34 8.74 -0.58 -8.15
CA SER A 34 9.16 0.13 -6.93
C SER A 34 9.39 1.65 -7.15
N THR A 35 10.58 2.18 -6.80
CA THR A 35 10.94 3.60 -6.93
C THR A 35 11.33 3.99 -8.35
N TYR A 36 11.87 3.08 -9.15
CA TYR A 36 12.38 3.37 -10.50
C TYR A 36 11.29 3.82 -11.47
N SER A 37 10.10 3.22 -11.41
CA SER A 37 8.98 3.63 -12.26
C SER A 37 8.43 5.01 -11.94
N ARG A 38 8.76 5.59 -10.76
CA ARG A 38 8.27 6.91 -10.36
C ARG A 38 8.90 8.04 -11.15
N SER A 39 10.21 7.99 -11.36
CA SER A 39 10.91 8.99 -12.16
C SER A 39 10.39 9.02 -13.61
N LEU A 40 10.03 7.85 -14.14
CA LEU A 40 9.42 7.76 -15.46
C LEU A 40 7.96 8.29 -15.46
N GLU A 41 7.20 8.02 -14.41
CA GLU A 41 5.85 8.58 -14.22
C GLU A 41 5.90 10.12 -14.18
N GLU A 42 6.83 10.69 -13.41
CA GLU A 42 7.05 12.15 -13.32
C GLU A 42 7.48 12.73 -14.67
N LEU A 43 8.42 12.09 -15.34
CA LEU A 43 8.85 12.52 -16.68
C LEU A 43 7.69 12.56 -17.68
N CYS A 44 6.81 11.57 -17.68
CA CYS A 44 5.64 11.55 -18.55
C CYS A 44 4.65 12.69 -18.21
N LEU A 45 4.47 12.97 -16.91
CA LEU A 45 3.62 14.07 -16.45
C LEU A 45 4.18 15.44 -16.86
N ASP A 46 5.47 15.65 -16.64
CA ASP A 46 6.17 16.91 -17.02
C ASP A 46 6.08 17.18 -18.52
N LEU A 47 6.17 16.15 -19.34
CA LEU A 47 6.10 16.25 -20.80
C LEU A 47 4.66 16.21 -21.35
N GLY A 48 3.64 16.03 -20.50
CA GLY A 48 2.25 15.89 -20.95
C GLY A 48 1.99 14.63 -21.77
N ILE A 49 2.84 13.60 -21.65
CA ILE A 49 2.75 12.36 -22.41
C ILE A 49 1.80 11.38 -21.70
N PRO A 50 0.78 10.86 -22.38
CA PRO A 50 -0.09 9.84 -21.82
C PRO A 50 0.71 8.56 -21.51
N PHE A 51 0.45 7.96 -20.35
CA PHE A 51 1.15 6.75 -19.95
C PHE A 51 0.23 5.69 -19.33
N VAL A 52 0.70 4.45 -19.35
CA VAL A 52 0.06 3.29 -18.72
C VAL A 52 1.08 2.60 -17.81
N ALA A 53 0.85 2.68 -16.51
CA ALA A 53 1.66 2.01 -15.50
C ALA A 53 1.02 0.66 -15.14
N ILE A 54 1.68 -0.44 -15.44
CA ILE A 54 1.12 -1.79 -15.36
C ILE A 54 1.59 -2.49 -14.10
N ASN A 55 0.67 -3.20 -13.45
CA ASN A 55 1.03 -4.05 -12.30
C ASN A 55 1.87 -5.25 -12.79
N PRO A 56 3.00 -5.59 -12.15
CA PRO A 56 3.83 -6.75 -12.47
C PRO A 56 3.06 -8.08 -12.62
N ARG A 57 2.00 -8.25 -11.82
CA ARG A 57 1.14 -9.45 -11.93
C ARG A 57 0.38 -9.52 -13.26
N ALA A 58 -0.05 -8.38 -13.79
CA ALA A 58 -0.75 -8.35 -15.08
C ALA A 58 0.19 -8.77 -16.21
N ILE A 59 1.46 -8.30 -16.18
CA ILE A 59 2.50 -8.72 -17.12
C ILE A 59 2.78 -10.21 -17.01
N HIS A 60 2.88 -10.74 -15.78
CA HIS A 60 3.05 -12.17 -15.56
C HIS A 60 1.90 -13.01 -16.14
N HIS A 61 0.65 -12.58 -15.95
CA HIS A 61 -0.51 -13.26 -16.54
C HIS A 61 -0.49 -13.19 -18.06
N LEU A 62 -0.16 -12.02 -18.62
CA LEU A 62 -0.05 -11.84 -20.06
C LEU A 62 1.06 -12.73 -20.65
N ARG A 63 2.22 -12.84 -19.98
CA ARG A 63 3.31 -13.72 -20.38
C ARG A 63 2.86 -15.18 -20.50
N ASN A 64 2.08 -15.66 -19.54
CA ASN A 64 1.54 -17.01 -19.55
C ASN A 64 0.53 -17.20 -20.69
N LEU A 65 -0.28 -16.20 -20.97
CA LEU A 65 -1.29 -16.21 -22.04
C LEU A 65 -0.64 -16.24 -23.42
N GLU A 66 0.42 -15.43 -23.62
CA GLU A 66 1.22 -15.37 -24.85
C GLU A 66 2.25 -16.52 -24.95
N GLN A 67 2.29 -17.43 -23.97
CA GLN A 67 3.19 -18.59 -23.91
C GLN A 67 4.69 -18.24 -24.04
N ILE A 68 5.08 -17.03 -23.65
CA ILE A 68 6.47 -16.57 -23.71
C ILE A 68 7.26 -17.17 -22.55
N ARG A 69 8.12 -18.13 -22.86
CA ARG A 69 8.94 -18.86 -21.86
C ARG A 69 10.17 -18.10 -21.40
N SER A 70 10.80 -17.34 -22.29
CA SER A 70 12.00 -16.57 -21.96
C SER A 70 11.69 -15.28 -21.23
N LYS A 71 12.48 -14.94 -20.20
CA LYS A 71 12.44 -13.64 -19.55
C LYS A 71 13.67 -12.86 -19.97
N SER A 72 13.46 -11.83 -20.79
CA SER A 72 14.47 -10.88 -21.24
C SER A 72 13.84 -9.52 -21.40
N ASP A 73 14.61 -8.44 -21.36
CA ASP A 73 14.12 -7.07 -21.55
C ASP A 73 13.39 -6.92 -22.89
N LYS A 74 13.82 -7.64 -23.92
CA LYS A 74 13.17 -7.67 -25.23
C LYS A 74 11.78 -8.29 -25.14
N SER A 75 11.62 -9.44 -24.48
CA SER A 75 10.31 -10.10 -24.30
C SER A 75 9.40 -9.29 -23.40
N ASP A 76 9.94 -8.62 -22.39
CA ASP A 76 9.16 -7.75 -21.49
C ASP A 76 8.67 -6.51 -22.22
N SER A 77 9.50 -5.89 -23.07
CA SER A 77 9.10 -4.77 -23.93
C SER A 77 7.98 -5.15 -24.92
N GLN A 78 8.02 -6.36 -25.48
CA GLN A 78 6.96 -6.88 -26.34
C GLN A 78 5.63 -7.04 -25.59
N LEU A 79 5.67 -7.59 -24.36
CA LEU A 79 4.48 -7.74 -23.53
C LEU A 79 3.89 -6.39 -23.13
N LEU A 80 4.73 -5.40 -22.80
CA LEU A 80 4.29 -4.02 -22.51
C LEU A 80 3.60 -3.40 -23.75
N TYR A 81 4.15 -3.61 -24.94
CA TYR A 81 3.55 -3.13 -26.19
C TYR A 81 2.19 -3.80 -26.46
N ILE A 82 2.09 -5.13 -26.32
CA ILE A 82 0.83 -5.87 -26.48
C ILE A 82 -0.22 -5.33 -25.51
N TYR A 83 0.14 -5.21 -24.22
CA TYR A 83 -0.76 -4.67 -23.20
C TYR A 83 -1.23 -3.25 -23.53
N GLY A 84 -0.30 -2.42 -23.99
CA GLY A 84 -0.61 -1.03 -24.35
C GLY A 84 -1.60 -0.89 -25.52
N LYS A 85 -1.74 -1.91 -26.36
CA LYS A 85 -2.72 -1.96 -27.45
C LYS A 85 -4.11 -2.44 -27.04
N MET A 86 -4.24 -3.06 -25.86
CA MET A 86 -5.56 -3.55 -25.40
C MET A 86 -6.49 -2.37 -25.07
N ASP A 87 -7.75 -2.44 -25.48
CA ASP A 87 -8.73 -1.35 -25.30
C ASP A 87 -8.98 -0.98 -23.83
N HIS A 88 -8.81 -1.94 -22.92
CA HIS A 88 -8.93 -1.73 -21.48
C HIS A 88 -7.64 -1.24 -20.80
N ALA A 89 -6.56 -1.05 -21.54
CA ALA A 89 -5.35 -0.38 -21.05
C ALA A 89 -5.61 1.14 -20.93
N GLY A 90 -6.41 1.50 -19.93
CA GLY A 90 -6.73 2.89 -19.64
C GLY A 90 -5.49 3.72 -19.36
N LYS A 91 -5.55 5.03 -19.62
CA LYS A 91 -4.51 5.97 -19.22
C LYS A 91 -4.41 5.98 -17.69
N SER A 92 -3.21 5.85 -17.15
CA SER A 92 -2.98 6.02 -15.71
C SER A 92 -3.17 7.49 -15.34
N ALA A 93 -4.02 7.77 -14.37
CA ALA A 93 -4.16 9.12 -13.85
C ALA A 93 -2.97 9.46 -12.92
N PRO A 94 -2.50 10.71 -12.93
CA PRO A 94 -1.50 11.16 -11.99
C PRO A 94 -2.04 11.00 -10.57
N LYS A 95 -1.22 10.45 -9.67
CA LYS A 95 -1.56 10.36 -8.25
C LYS A 95 -1.36 11.72 -7.61
N ASP A 96 -2.24 12.07 -6.69
CA ASP A 96 -2.08 13.26 -5.87
C ASP A 96 -0.68 13.33 -5.23
N ALA A 97 0.01 14.46 -5.41
CA ALA A 97 1.40 14.65 -4.96
C ALA A 97 1.54 14.55 -3.45
N LEU A 98 0.55 15.08 -2.70
CA LEU A 98 0.52 15.03 -1.24
C LEU A 98 0.32 13.60 -0.76
N ALA A 99 -0.61 12.85 -1.34
CA ALA A 99 -0.81 11.43 -1.03
C ALA A 99 0.43 10.58 -1.35
N ARG A 100 1.20 10.97 -2.39
CA ARG A 100 2.48 10.32 -2.73
C ARG A 100 3.54 10.60 -1.65
N LYS A 101 3.71 11.85 -1.22
CA LYS A 101 4.63 12.22 -0.13
C LYS A 101 4.32 11.43 1.14
N VAL A 102 3.06 11.40 1.54
CA VAL A 102 2.58 10.62 2.70
C VAL A 102 2.87 9.12 2.54
N SER A 103 2.60 8.56 1.36
CA SER A 103 2.88 7.14 1.08
C SER A 103 4.37 6.81 1.15
N CYS A 104 5.26 7.70 0.72
CA CYS A 104 6.71 7.55 0.83
C CYS A 104 7.16 7.58 2.29
N ALA A 105 6.68 8.56 3.08
CA ALA A 105 6.97 8.67 4.50
C ALA A 105 6.51 7.42 5.27
N LEU A 106 5.30 6.91 4.99
CA LEU A 106 4.79 5.66 5.57
C LEU A 106 5.59 4.42 5.12
N ALA A 107 6.19 4.46 3.93
CA ALA A 107 7.11 3.40 3.50
C ALA A 107 8.39 3.41 4.33
N LEU A 108 8.98 4.60 4.58
CA LEU A 108 10.13 4.79 5.45
C LEU A 108 9.81 4.36 6.90
N TYR A 109 8.70 4.85 7.47
CA TYR A 109 8.20 4.40 8.78
C TYR A 109 8.17 2.86 8.89
N GLY A 110 7.61 2.19 7.88
CA GLY A 110 7.52 0.73 7.87
C GLY A 110 8.88 0.03 7.73
N ILE A 111 9.94 0.68 7.23
CA ILE A 111 11.31 0.15 7.22
C ILE A 111 11.89 0.25 8.63
N VAL A 112 11.84 1.43 9.23
CA VAL A 112 12.35 1.70 10.58
C VAL A 112 11.66 0.76 11.60
N GLN A 113 10.34 0.65 11.54
CA GLN A 113 9.57 -0.24 12.42
C GLN A 113 10.00 -1.71 12.30
N ARG A 114 10.26 -2.20 11.07
CA ARG A 114 10.72 -3.59 10.89
C ARG A 114 12.09 -3.84 11.52
N ASN A 115 13.02 -2.89 11.35
CA ASN A 115 14.36 -2.99 11.93
C ASN A 115 14.28 -2.99 13.45
N ARG A 116 13.50 -2.08 14.05
CA ARG A 116 13.28 -2.05 15.49
C ARG A 116 12.68 -3.37 16.02
N ILE A 117 11.65 -3.90 15.35
CA ILE A 117 11.04 -5.18 15.77
C ILE A 117 12.04 -6.34 15.66
N ALA A 118 12.89 -6.35 14.63
CA ALA A 118 13.92 -7.36 14.46
C ALA A 118 14.97 -7.29 15.57
N LEU A 119 15.45 -6.08 15.90
CA LEU A 119 16.40 -5.86 17.02
C LEU A 119 15.76 -6.21 18.37
N GLN A 120 14.48 -5.86 18.59
CA GLN A 120 13.76 -6.24 19.79
C GLN A 120 13.71 -7.77 19.96
N GLY A 121 13.40 -8.50 18.90
CA GLY A 121 13.40 -9.97 18.92
C GLY A 121 14.79 -10.57 19.16
N ALA A 122 15.85 -9.94 18.62
CA ALA A 122 17.22 -10.35 18.89
C ALA A 122 17.61 -10.08 20.35
N LEU A 123 17.27 -8.89 20.90
CA LEU A 123 17.51 -8.54 22.29
C LEU A 123 16.81 -9.52 23.25
N ASP A 124 15.53 -9.85 22.98
CA ASP A 124 14.75 -10.78 23.80
C ASP A 124 15.40 -12.18 23.82
N ALA A 125 15.97 -12.64 22.69
CA ALA A 125 16.69 -13.91 22.61
C ALA A 125 18.06 -13.84 23.32
N LEU A 126 18.84 -12.76 23.10
CA LEU A 126 20.19 -12.61 23.64
C LEU A 126 20.22 -12.38 25.16
N ARG A 127 19.14 -11.91 25.77
CA ARG A 127 18.98 -11.83 27.23
C ARG A 127 19.11 -13.19 27.96
N HIS A 128 18.94 -14.29 27.22
CA HIS A 128 19.07 -15.65 27.74
C HIS A 128 20.46 -16.26 27.46
N GLU A 129 21.38 -15.50 26.81
CA GLU A 129 22.75 -15.97 26.52
C GLU A 129 23.69 -15.64 27.72
N PRO A 130 24.14 -16.65 28.53
CA PRO A 130 24.89 -16.39 29.75
C PRO A 130 26.29 -15.83 29.53
N LEU A 131 26.84 -16.00 28.34
CA LEU A 131 28.19 -15.53 27.98
C LEU A 131 28.24 -14.15 27.37
N LEU A 132 27.10 -13.55 27.06
CA LEU A 132 27.05 -12.22 26.45
C LEU A 132 27.16 -11.14 27.56
N PRO A 133 28.17 -10.24 27.51
CA PRO A 133 28.30 -9.14 28.43
C PRO A 133 27.09 -8.19 28.35
N GLU A 134 26.68 -7.61 29.50
CA GLU A 134 25.51 -6.72 29.59
C GLU A 134 25.64 -5.44 28.77
N ASP A 135 26.86 -4.93 28.58
CA ASP A 135 27.13 -3.74 27.77
C ASP A 135 26.70 -3.92 26.30
N PHE A 136 26.79 -5.14 25.74
CA PHE A 136 26.28 -5.43 24.40
C PHE A 136 24.74 -5.39 24.34
N LEU A 137 24.04 -5.84 25.37
CA LEU A 137 22.59 -5.72 25.46
C LEU A 137 22.16 -4.26 25.51
N LYS A 138 22.90 -3.43 26.26
CA LYS A 138 22.65 -1.99 26.35
C LYS A 138 22.81 -1.29 25.01
N LEU A 139 23.81 -1.62 24.19
CA LEU A 139 23.96 -1.09 22.84
C LEU A 139 22.71 -1.35 21.97
N LEU A 140 22.13 -2.54 22.08
CA LEU A 140 20.89 -2.87 21.35
C LEU A 140 19.68 -2.11 21.91
N GLU A 141 19.60 -1.93 23.22
CA GLU A 141 18.52 -1.15 23.86
C GLU A 141 18.57 0.32 23.43
N ASP A 142 19.75 0.92 23.40
CA ASP A 142 19.97 2.29 22.93
C ASP A 142 19.55 2.46 21.47
N GLU A 143 19.96 1.53 20.58
CA GLU A 143 19.56 1.56 19.18
C GLU A 143 18.04 1.39 18.98
N ILE A 144 17.41 0.50 19.74
CA ILE A 144 15.95 0.36 19.76
C ILE A 144 15.28 1.67 20.19
N GLY A 145 15.84 2.36 21.18
CA GLY A 145 15.39 3.67 21.64
C GLY A 145 15.50 4.74 20.54
N HIS A 146 16.60 4.79 19.79
CA HIS A 146 16.80 5.67 18.65
C HIS A 146 15.76 5.40 17.55
N LEU A 147 15.55 4.13 17.19
CA LEU A 147 14.55 3.76 16.18
C LEU A 147 13.12 4.11 16.60
N LEU A 148 12.78 3.98 17.90
CA LEU A 148 11.49 4.44 18.43
C LEU A 148 11.30 5.95 18.28
N SER A 149 12.34 6.72 18.55
CA SER A 149 12.33 8.18 18.40
C SER A 149 12.17 8.58 16.93
N LEU A 150 12.88 7.90 16.04
CA LEU A 150 12.77 8.09 14.60
C LEU A 150 11.38 7.72 14.06
N GLU A 151 10.75 6.63 14.55
CA GLU A 151 9.37 6.29 14.20
C GLU A 151 8.39 7.44 14.53
N LYS A 152 8.53 8.01 15.75
CA LYS A 152 7.68 9.14 16.19
C LYS A 152 7.89 10.37 15.32
N GLU A 153 9.15 10.69 15.02
CA GLU A 153 9.51 11.86 14.21
C GLU A 153 8.99 11.74 12.78
N ILE A 154 9.10 10.56 12.16
CA ILE A 154 8.53 10.31 10.81
C ILE A 154 7.02 10.53 10.81
N LEU A 155 6.30 10.02 11.82
CA LEU A 155 4.86 10.21 11.92
C LEU A 155 4.49 11.68 12.12
N ARG A 156 5.19 12.40 12.99
CA ARG A 156 5.00 13.84 13.25
C ARG A 156 5.17 14.64 11.96
N ARG A 157 6.28 14.46 11.26
CA ARG A 157 6.54 15.14 9.97
C ARG A 157 5.52 14.76 8.90
N THR A 158 5.04 13.52 8.91
CA THR A 158 3.99 13.09 7.98
C THR A 158 2.66 13.79 8.25
N GLU A 159 2.31 14.03 9.52
CA GLU A 159 1.14 14.84 9.88
C GLU A 159 1.32 16.30 9.44
N GLU A 160 2.51 16.88 9.64
CA GLU A 160 2.83 18.26 9.21
C GLU A 160 2.67 18.44 7.70
N ILE A 161 3.18 17.51 6.90
CA ILE A 161 3.01 17.52 5.43
C ILE A 161 1.52 17.57 5.04
N ILE A 162 0.65 16.85 5.76
CA ILE A 162 -0.80 16.86 5.51
C ILE A 162 -1.41 18.21 5.93
N VAL A 163 -0.98 18.76 7.06
CA VAL A 163 -1.47 20.07 7.57
C VAL A 163 -1.06 21.20 6.64
N GLU A 164 0.20 21.25 6.21
CA GLU A 164 0.73 22.21 5.23
C GLU A 164 0.03 22.10 3.88
N GLY A 165 -0.37 20.88 3.49
CA GLY A 165 -1.19 20.63 2.30
C GLY A 165 -2.69 20.99 2.46
N GLY A 166 -3.08 21.67 3.55
CA GLY A 166 -4.45 22.13 3.79
C GLY A 166 -5.45 21.01 4.15
N GLN A 167 -4.99 19.80 4.49
CA GLN A 167 -5.83 18.62 4.71
C GLN A 167 -5.99 18.24 6.20
N LYS A 168 -5.78 19.19 7.12
CA LYS A 168 -5.86 18.97 8.57
C LYS A 168 -7.23 18.43 8.99
N GLU A 169 -8.31 18.96 8.44
CA GLU A 169 -9.68 18.54 8.80
C GLU A 169 -9.97 17.11 8.37
N THR A 170 -9.47 16.68 7.19
CA THR A 170 -9.57 15.28 6.75
C THR A 170 -8.92 14.33 7.75
N LEU A 171 -7.75 14.69 8.27
CA LEU A 171 -7.05 13.88 9.27
C LEU A 171 -7.81 13.84 10.60
N LYS A 172 -8.35 14.96 11.06
CA LYS A 172 -9.21 15.03 12.25
C LYS A 172 -10.47 14.17 12.11
N LEU A 173 -11.14 14.23 10.96
CA LEU A 173 -12.31 13.40 10.67
C LEU A 173 -11.99 11.91 10.77
N LEU A 174 -10.89 11.46 10.18
CA LEU A 174 -10.47 10.06 10.28
C LEU A 174 -10.17 9.65 11.73
N ARG A 175 -9.53 10.54 12.51
CA ARG A 175 -9.21 10.30 13.93
C ARG A 175 -10.41 10.39 14.86
N SER A 176 -11.53 10.96 14.42
CA SER A 176 -12.78 10.96 15.20
C SER A 176 -13.37 9.55 15.38
N VAL A 177 -12.97 8.60 14.52
CA VAL A 177 -13.46 7.21 14.60
C VAL A 177 -12.73 6.46 15.71
N PRO A 178 -13.42 6.01 16.78
CA PRO A 178 -12.78 5.25 17.86
C PRO A 178 -12.07 4.00 17.35
N GLY A 179 -10.79 3.85 17.72
CA GLY A 179 -9.90 2.79 17.24
C GLY A 179 -9.01 3.20 16.06
N ILE A 180 -9.15 4.42 15.54
CA ILE A 180 -8.24 4.95 14.51
C ILE A 180 -7.23 5.91 15.16
N GLY A 181 -6.01 5.41 15.39
CA GLY A 181 -4.86 6.20 15.82
C GLY A 181 -4.11 6.82 14.63
N VAL A 182 -3.04 7.56 14.94
CA VAL A 182 -2.22 8.31 13.97
C VAL A 182 -1.81 7.45 12.76
N VAL A 183 -1.15 6.32 13.01
CA VAL A 183 -0.62 5.45 11.92
C VAL A 183 -1.72 4.99 10.97
N LEU A 184 -2.88 4.57 11.52
CA LEU A 184 -3.99 4.12 10.67
C LEU A 184 -4.61 5.30 9.92
N ALA A 185 -4.79 6.46 10.58
CA ALA A 185 -5.34 7.66 9.94
C ALA A 185 -4.50 8.11 8.73
N LEU A 186 -3.17 8.12 8.87
CA LEU A 186 -2.24 8.46 7.79
C LEU A 186 -2.32 7.48 6.60
N HIS A 187 -2.38 6.18 6.89
CA HIS A 187 -2.57 5.17 5.85
C HIS A 187 -3.92 5.28 5.13
N LEU A 188 -5.00 5.56 5.86
CA LEU A 188 -6.34 5.76 5.30
C LEU A 188 -6.42 7.04 4.47
N TYR A 189 -5.82 8.12 4.97
CA TYR A 189 -5.68 9.37 4.22
C TYR A 189 -5.01 9.12 2.86
N ALA A 190 -3.82 8.51 2.85
CA ALA A 190 -3.10 8.21 1.62
C ALA A 190 -3.92 7.33 0.66
N LEU A 191 -4.68 6.35 1.16
CA LEU A 191 -5.55 5.50 0.34
C LEU A 191 -6.69 6.29 -0.28
N PHE A 192 -7.43 7.06 0.53
CA PHE A 192 -8.68 7.70 0.09
C PHE A 192 -8.40 8.88 -0.87
N VAL A 193 -7.34 9.64 -0.63
CA VAL A 193 -6.92 10.73 -1.52
C VAL A 193 -6.36 10.20 -2.84
N THR A 194 -5.65 9.06 -2.82
CA THR A 194 -5.17 8.42 -4.06
C THR A 194 -6.32 7.88 -4.92
N PHE A 195 -7.44 7.46 -4.31
CA PHE A 195 -8.58 6.86 -5.01
C PHE A 195 -9.90 7.57 -4.63
N PRO A 196 -10.06 8.87 -4.99
CA PRO A 196 -11.17 9.69 -4.53
C PRO A 196 -12.52 9.20 -5.08
N ASN A 197 -12.54 8.58 -6.24
CA ASN A 197 -13.75 8.08 -6.89
C ASN A 197 -14.05 6.61 -6.60
N ALA A 198 -13.22 5.94 -5.80
CA ALA A 198 -13.42 4.54 -5.47
C ALA A 198 -14.75 4.34 -4.71
N ASN A 199 -15.42 3.24 -5.01
CA ASN A 199 -16.59 2.79 -4.27
C ASN A 199 -16.19 1.87 -3.09
N ARG A 200 -17.20 1.46 -2.29
CA ARG A 200 -16.97 0.62 -1.10
C ARG A 200 -16.35 -0.74 -1.40
N LYS A 201 -16.67 -1.36 -2.55
CA LYS A 201 -16.11 -2.66 -2.95
C LYS A 201 -14.66 -2.51 -3.37
N GLU A 202 -14.36 -1.46 -4.14
CA GLU A 202 -13.00 -1.13 -4.61
C GLU A 202 -12.06 -0.80 -3.44
N ILE A 203 -12.50 0.01 -2.47
CA ILE A 203 -11.70 0.30 -1.26
C ILE A 203 -11.33 -0.99 -0.51
N VAL A 204 -12.26 -1.94 -0.38
CA VAL A 204 -11.99 -3.23 0.27
C VAL A 204 -10.99 -4.05 -0.54
N ALA A 205 -11.11 -4.06 -1.88
CA ALA A 205 -10.20 -4.76 -2.78
C ALA A 205 -8.79 -4.12 -2.79
N LEU A 206 -8.69 -2.78 -2.77
CA LEU A 206 -7.42 -2.06 -2.68
C LEU A 206 -6.63 -2.39 -1.40
N VAL A 207 -7.32 -2.75 -0.33
CA VAL A 207 -6.70 -3.26 0.90
C VAL A 207 -6.47 -4.78 0.84
N GLY A 208 -7.13 -5.48 -0.09
CA GLY A 208 -7.08 -6.94 -0.25
C GLY A 208 -7.84 -7.67 0.87
N MET A 209 -8.98 -7.09 1.30
CA MET A 209 -9.93 -7.66 2.27
C MET A 209 -11.22 -8.15 1.62
N ASP A 210 -11.28 -8.18 0.31
CA ASP A 210 -12.33 -8.81 -0.48
C ASP A 210 -12.28 -10.33 -0.31
N ALA A 211 -13.44 -10.96 -0.22
CA ALA A 211 -13.53 -12.40 -0.10
C ALA A 211 -13.32 -13.07 -1.46
N ILE A 212 -12.57 -14.14 -1.48
CA ILE A 212 -12.38 -15.02 -2.65
C ILE A 212 -12.89 -16.41 -2.29
N ASP A 213 -13.78 -16.93 -3.12
CA ASP A 213 -14.20 -18.32 -3.12
C ASP A 213 -13.45 -19.05 -4.23
N LYS A 214 -12.94 -20.24 -3.91
CA LYS A 214 -12.45 -21.18 -4.90
C LYS A 214 -13.36 -22.41 -4.87
N LYS A 215 -14.29 -22.44 -5.81
CA LYS A 215 -15.18 -23.58 -6.05
C LYS A 215 -15.04 -23.97 -7.51
N SER A 216 -14.78 -25.23 -7.78
CA SER A 216 -14.76 -25.77 -9.12
C SER A 216 -15.38 -27.16 -9.10
N GLY A 217 -16.55 -27.29 -9.74
CA GLY A 217 -17.33 -28.50 -9.76
C GLY A 217 -17.68 -29.00 -8.35
N THR A 218 -17.80 -30.30 -8.21
CA THR A 218 -18.12 -30.98 -6.93
C THR A 218 -16.88 -31.34 -6.11
N SER A 219 -15.69 -31.32 -6.71
CA SER A 219 -14.44 -31.85 -6.13
C SER A 219 -13.53 -30.78 -5.48
N VAL A 220 -13.64 -29.50 -5.86
CA VAL A 220 -12.79 -28.45 -5.33
C VAL A 220 -13.60 -27.47 -4.48
N TYR A 221 -13.48 -27.61 -3.17
CA TYR A 221 -14.07 -26.69 -2.19
C TYR A 221 -12.98 -26.13 -1.26
N SER A 222 -12.60 -24.88 -1.42
CA SER A 222 -11.73 -24.22 -0.46
C SER A 222 -12.52 -23.29 0.46
N LYS A 223 -12.15 -23.23 1.75
CA LYS A 223 -12.75 -22.27 2.68
C LYS A 223 -12.53 -20.84 2.16
N PRO A 224 -13.57 -19.99 2.17
CA PRO A 224 -13.44 -18.59 1.76
C PRO A 224 -12.33 -17.88 2.51
N HIS A 225 -11.53 -17.11 1.79
CA HIS A 225 -10.43 -16.31 2.38
C HIS A 225 -10.34 -14.94 1.72
N ILE A 226 -9.62 -14.02 2.35
CA ILE A 226 -9.39 -12.69 1.76
C ILE A 226 -8.37 -12.77 0.63
N SER A 227 -8.52 -11.91 -0.40
CA SER A 227 -7.66 -11.91 -1.60
C SER A 227 -6.19 -11.67 -1.29
N LYS A 228 -5.90 -10.87 -0.28
CA LYS A 228 -4.56 -10.34 0.06
C LYS A 228 -3.89 -9.59 -1.11
N ARG A 229 -4.63 -9.27 -2.19
CA ARG A 229 -4.17 -8.61 -3.40
C ARG A 229 -4.25 -7.08 -3.26
N GLY A 230 -3.66 -6.51 -2.22
CA GLY A 230 -3.75 -5.06 -1.98
C GLY A 230 -2.69 -4.59 -0.99
N ASN A 231 -2.90 -3.40 -0.42
CA ASN A 231 -1.95 -2.78 0.49
C ASN A 231 -1.74 -3.63 1.76
N ARG A 232 -0.64 -4.38 1.78
CA ARG A 232 -0.28 -5.29 2.90
C ARG A 232 -0.07 -4.52 4.20
N ARG A 233 0.54 -3.33 4.14
CA ARG A 233 0.84 -2.53 5.35
C ARG A 233 -0.44 -2.04 5.99
N LEU A 234 -1.32 -1.42 5.21
CA LEU A 234 -2.63 -0.95 5.69
C LEU A 234 -3.48 -2.10 6.23
N ARG A 235 -3.50 -3.26 5.54
CA ARG A 235 -4.22 -4.44 6.04
C ARG A 235 -3.66 -4.94 7.38
N LYS A 236 -2.31 -4.95 7.57
CA LYS A 236 -1.66 -5.29 8.84
C LYS A 236 -2.10 -4.33 9.93
N THR A 237 -2.03 -3.01 9.68
CA THR A 237 -2.41 -1.97 10.64
C THR A 237 -3.89 -2.09 11.03
N LEU A 238 -4.79 -2.25 10.06
CA LEU A 238 -6.22 -2.47 10.32
C LEU A 238 -6.47 -3.69 11.21
N PHE A 239 -5.77 -4.80 10.94
CA PHE A 239 -5.89 -6.00 11.76
C PHE A 239 -5.37 -5.79 13.18
N GLN A 240 -4.28 -5.07 13.37
CA GLN A 240 -3.69 -4.79 14.68
C GLN A 240 -4.61 -3.94 15.56
N VAL A 241 -5.21 -2.89 15.00
CA VAL A 241 -6.09 -1.98 15.76
C VAL A 241 -7.48 -2.55 16.02
N THR A 242 -7.82 -3.71 15.46
CA THR A 242 -9.18 -4.28 15.57
C THR A 242 -9.61 -4.53 17.01
N LEU A 243 -8.70 -4.96 17.87
CA LEU A 243 -9.03 -5.23 19.30
C LEU A 243 -9.36 -3.93 20.03
N SER A 244 -8.60 -2.87 19.78
CA SER A 244 -8.91 -1.54 20.31
C SER A 244 -10.24 -1.01 19.74
N ALA A 245 -10.45 -1.13 18.44
CA ALA A 245 -11.70 -0.73 17.81
C ALA A 245 -12.90 -1.55 18.34
N ALA A 246 -12.75 -2.86 18.58
CA ALA A 246 -13.81 -3.68 19.17
C ALA A 246 -14.11 -3.28 20.62
N ARG A 247 -13.16 -2.65 21.34
CA ARG A 247 -13.37 -2.15 22.70
C ARG A 247 -14.10 -0.81 22.74
N TYR A 248 -13.69 0.13 21.87
CA TYR A 248 -14.09 1.54 21.97
C TYR A 248 -15.08 2.00 20.90
N ASN A 249 -15.21 1.29 19.77
CA ASN A 249 -16.15 1.65 18.71
C ASN A 249 -17.44 0.83 18.81
N PRO A 250 -18.60 1.41 19.12
CA PRO A 250 -19.83 0.66 19.35
C PRO A 250 -20.26 -0.16 18.13
N LYS A 251 -20.11 0.39 16.91
CA LYS A 251 -20.50 -0.29 15.65
C LYS A 251 -19.58 -1.48 15.32
N VAL A 252 -18.29 -1.39 15.69
CA VAL A 252 -17.34 -2.50 15.54
C VAL A 252 -17.52 -3.52 16.64
N LYS A 253 -17.72 -3.08 17.88
CA LYS A 253 -17.97 -3.92 19.05
C LYS A 253 -19.17 -4.85 18.84
N ALA A 254 -20.32 -4.29 18.44
CA ALA A 254 -21.53 -5.06 18.20
C ALA A 254 -21.32 -6.17 17.16
N LEU A 255 -20.62 -5.86 16.05
CA LEU A 255 -20.28 -6.85 15.03
C LEU A 255 -19.31 -7.92 15.56
N TYR A 256 -18.26 -7.49 16.28
CA TYR A 256 -17.26 -8.39 16.85
C TYR A 256 -17.90 -9.40 17.82
N MET A 257 -18.71 -8.91 18.76
CA MET A 257 -19.39 -9.75 19.78
C MET A 257 -20.38 -10.72 19.12
N ARG A 258 -21.16 -10.26 18.14
CA ARG A 258 -22.09 -11.13 17.37
C ARG A 258 -21.36 -12.28 16.69
N LEU A 259 -20.21 -12.03 16.06
CA LEU A 259 -19.42 -13.06 15.40
C LEU A 259 -18.78 -14.05 16.38
N LYS A 260 -18.34 -13.57 17.54
CA LYS A 260 -17.82 -14.42 18.61
C LYS A 260 -18.92 -15.33 19.19
N ALA A 261 -20.10 -14.77 19.47
CA ALA A 261 -21.26 -15.55 19.92
C ALA A 261 -21.71 -16.63 18.89
N ALA A 262 -21.54 -16.33 17.58
CA ALA A 262 -21.78 -17.31 16.51
C ALA A 262 -20.63 -18.32 16.31
N GLY A 263 -19.68 -18.44 17.25
CA GLY A 263 -18.58 -19.41 17.21
C GLY A 263 -17.55 -19.19 16.10
N LYS A 264 -17.49 -18.01 15.48
CA LYS A 264 -16.51 -17.75 14.42
C LYS A 264 -15.08 -17.67 14.99
N PRO A 265 -14.07 -18.26 14.29
CA PRO A 265 -12.68 -18.20 14.71
C PRO A 265 -12.21 -16.74 14.91
N ASP A 266 -11.35 -16.52 15.91
CA ASP A 266 -10.88 -15.17 16.28
C ASP A 266 -10.28 -14.40 15.10
N LYS A 267 -9.43 -15.05 14.31
CA LYS A 267 -8.82 -14.46 13.12
C LYS A 267 -9.85 -14.00 12.08
N VAL A 268 -10.91 -14.76 11.87
CA VAL A 268 -12.00 -14.41 10.95
C VAL A 268 -12.79 -13.22 11.51
N THR A 269 -13.15 -13.28 12.80
CA THR A 269 -13.86 -12.20 13.50
C THR A 269 -13.09 -10.88 13.41
N ARG A 270 -11.78 -10.91 13.67
CA ARG A 270 -10.91 -9.72 13.56
C ARG A 270 -10.84 -9.18 12.13
N ILE A 271 -10.71 -10.03 11.12
CA ILE A 271 -10.69 -9.58 9.71
C ILE A 271 -12.01 -8.91 9.32
N VAL A 272 -13.15 -9.48 9.72
CA VAL A 272 -14.48 -8.90 9.42
C VAL A 272 -14.66 -7.55 10.15
N ALA A 273 -14.22 -7.46 11.40
CA ALA A 273 -14.26 -6.22 12.18
C ALA A 273 -13.31 -5.14 11.59
N ALA A 274 -12.11 -5.52 11.15
CA ALA A 274 -11.18 -4.63 10.47
C ALA A 274 -11.77 -4.08 9.16
N ARG A 275 -12.44 -4.92 8.37
CA ARG A 275 -13.17 -4.49 7.17
C ARG A 275 -14.32 -3.53 7.53
N LYS A 276 -15.03 -3.75 8.63
CA LYS A 276 -16.08 -2.83 9.10
C LYS A 276 -15.50 -1.47 9.47
N LEU A 277 -14.36 -1.44 10.21
CA LEU A 277 -13.66 -0.22 10.58
C LEU A 277 -13.21 0.57 9.34
N LEU A 278 -12.62 -0.10 8.34
CA LEU A 278 -12.25 0.51 7.06
C LEU A 278 -13.44 1.19 6.38
N LEU A 279 -14.60 0.52 6.33
CA LEU A 279 -15.80 1.04 5.69
C LEU A 279 -16.45 2.19 6.50
N ILE A 280 -16.34 2.19 7.83
CA ILE A 280 -16.73 3.32 8.67
C ILE A 280 -15.84 4.52 8.36
N ALA A 281 -14.52 4.35 8.37
CA ALA A 281 -13.59 5.43 8.04
C ALA A 281 -13.83 6.00 6.64
N PHE A 282 -14.10 5.15 5.67
CA PHE A 282 -14.42 5.59 4.31
C PHE A 282 -15.73 6.38 4.23
N ALA A 283 -16.77 5.97 4.97
CA ALA A 283 -18.03 6.71 5.04
C ALA A 283 -17.84 8.10 5.68
N ILE A 284 -17.04 8.19 6.76
CA ILE A 284 -16.67 9.46 7.42
C ILE A 284 -15.91 10.36 6.44
N TYR A 285 -14.91 9.84 5.74
CA TYR A 285 -14.16 10.58 4.73
C TYR A 285 -15.08 11.14 3.63
N LYS A 286 -16.02 10.34 3.11
CA LYS A 286 -16.94 10.75 2.04
C LYS A 286 -18.00 11.74 2.51
N SER A 287 -18.48 11.61 3.74
CA SER A 287 -19.53 12.50 4.28
C SER A 287 -18.99 13.85 4.76
N GLY A 288 -17.70 13.95 5.07
CA GLY A 288 -17.11 15.12 5.71
C GLY A 288 -17.63 15.38 7.13
N LYS A 289 -18.34 14.43 7.74
CA LYS A 289 -18.93 14.56 9.09
C LYS A 289 -18.18 13.64 10.06
N PRO A 290 -17.90 14.11 11.31
CA PRO A 290 -17.23 13.29 12.31
C PRO A 290 -18.06 12.06 12.70
N PHE A 291 -17.40 11.07 13.30
CA PHE A 291 -18.08 9.90 13.84
C PHE A 291 -18.95 10.27 15.05
N VAL A 292 -20.21 9.83 15.02
CA VAL A 292 -21.21 9.97 16.08
C VAL A 292 -21.60 8.59 16.61
#